data_c62047802b156f44b3d80ab38db3a039
#
_entry.id   c62047802b156f44b3d80ab38db3a039
#
_cell.length_a   1.000
_cell.length_b   1.000
_cell.length_c   1.000
_cell.angle_alpha   90.00
_cell.angle_beta   90.00
_cell.angle_gamma   90.00
#
_symmetry.space_group_name_H-M   'P 1'
#
loop_
_entity.id
_entity.type
_entity.pdbx_description
1 polymer ?
#
loop_
_entity_poly.entity_id
_entity_poly.type
_entity_poly.pdbx_seq_one_letter_code
_entity_poly.pdbx_strand_id
1 'polypeptide(L)'
;MPDFEGRQRFDGGALMTDTQLESVAPEVVELVKKDWRAGRPQIQPEIMTERGAEIFRLRVAYKKDDRLAFLGHLELIGTIERCVRRAQLPFRVGNGFAKRMGVQFSQALPVGASSEAEYFDLKLTEYVDPDEALERLLSATPPALAPFAANYVDRSLPALEAWLNAAHWSCDILGDGLKSEALRWGFEDLLAKKELTYMRGDKQKVVNLETTFAGYSISESSSNTCISFELDTLQDPRAALRPAVLIYEAQRIAAQAGVDGLQGIDSLKVCRTSQAHVSENGLLVKPL
;
A
#
# COMPACT_ATOMS: atom_id res chain seq x y z
N MET A 1 31.61 -12.75 5.31
CA MET A 1 30.30 -12.11 5.27
C MET A 1 30.10 -11.61 3.86
N PRO A 2 29.24 -12.20 3.06
CA PRO A 2 28.91 -11.64 1.75
C PRO A 2 27.84 -10.57 1.93
N ASP A 3 28.08 -9.45 1.28
CA ASP A 3 27.22 -8.27 1.24
C ASP A 3 25.85 -8.61 0.68
N PHE A 4 24.83 -8.06 1.30
CA PHE A 4 23.43 -8.11 0.87
C PHE A 4 23.24 -7.26 -0.40
N GLU A 5 23.72 -7.71 -1.54
CA GLU A 5 23.50 -7.10 -2.86
C GLU A 5 22.47 -7.91 -3.66
N GLY A 6 21.23 -7.96 -3.20
CA GLY A 6 20.16 -8.64 -3.91
C GLY A 6 19.01 -7.75 -4.36
N ARG A 7 19.08 -6.44 -4.15
CA ARG A 7 18.06 -5.52 -4.63
C ARG A 7 18.39 -5.04 -6.03
N GLN A 8 17.73 -5.59 -7.03
CA GLN A 8 17.78 -5.02 -8.37
C GLN A 8 16.87 -3.79 -8.40
N ARG A 9 17.45 -2.63 -8.65
CA ARG A 9 16.76 -1.34 -8.75
C ARG A 9 16.79 -0.86 -10.19
N PHE A 10 15.67 -0.30 -10.62
CA PHE A 10 15.67 0.50 -11.83
C PHE A 10 16.28 1.87 -11.57
N ASP A 11 17.15 2.35 -12.50
CA ASP A 11 17.77 3.67 -12.48
C ASP A 11 16.77 4.81 -12.74
N GLY A 12 15.67 4.85 -12.07
CA GLY A 12 14.61 5.83 -12.34
C GLY A 12 13.77 6.22 -11.14
N GLY A 13 14.30 6.13 -9.94
CA GLY A 13 13.56 6.53 -8.74
C GLY A 13 13.49 5.42 -7.70
N ALA A 14 14.66 5.07 -7.18
CA ALA A 14 14.76 4.10 -6.08
C ALA A 14 13.97 4.61 -4.87
N LEU A 15 13.07 3.77 -4.35
CA LEU A 15 12.44 4.00 -3.06
C LEU A 15 13.53 4.06 -1.98
N MET A 16 13.64 5.18 -1.28
CA MET A 16 14.56 5.30 -0.15
C MET A 16 13.96 4.61 1.06
N THR A 17 14.72 3.71 1.70
CA THR A 17 14.35 3.07 2.96
C THR A 17 14.41 4.07 4.12
N ASP A 18 13.81 3.73 5.27
CA ASP A 18 13.92 4.53 6.48
C ASP A 18 15.39 4.83 6.86
N THR A 19 16.29 3.86 6.70
CA THR A 19 17.73 4.01 6.93
C THR A 19 18.36 5.03 5.97
N GLN A 20 17.86 5.11 4.72
CA GLN A 20 18.34 6.11 3.76
C GLN A 20 17.81 7.51 4.09
N LEU A 21 16.60 7.63 4.66
CA LEU A 21 16.08 8.91 5.15
C LEU A 21 16.86 9.42 6.36
N GLU A 22 17.32 8.53 7.24
CA GLU A 22 18.18 8.89 8.38
C GLU A 22 19.57 9.37 7.94
N SER A 23 20.05 8.90 6.79
CA SER A 23 21.35 9.31 6.21
C SER A 23 21.26 10.60 5.36
N VAL A 24 20.05 11.08 5.05
CA VAL A 24 19.85 12.35 4.34
C VAL A 24 20.11 13.51 5.29
N ALA A 25 20.81 14.54 4.82
CA ALA A 25 21.08 15.72 5.61
C ALA A 25 19.79 16.29 6.23
N PRO A 26 19.82 16.72 7.51
CA PRO A 26 18.64 17.20 8.22
C PRO A 26 17.85 18.27 7.46
N GLU A 27 18.54 19.06 6.67
CA GLU A 27 17.97 20.10 5.82
C GLU A 27 17.06 19.57 4.71
N VAL A 28 17.41 18.44 4.10
CA VAL A 28 16.60 17.80 3.03
C VAL A 28 15.36 17.14 3.62
N VAL A 29 15.50 16.50 4.78
CA VAL A 29 14.35 15.92 5.51
C VAL A 29 13.36 17.01 5.94
N GLU A 30 13.88 18.16 6.35
CA GLU A 30 13.06 19.31 6.74
C GLU A 30 12.30 19.91 5.54
N LEU A 31 12.96 20.01 4.37
CA LEU A 31 12.33 20.47 3.13
C LEU A 31 11.19 19.55 2.69
N VAL A 32 11.42 18.23 2.69
CA VAL A 32 10.38 17.26 2.31
C VAL A 32 9.19 17.32 3.26
N LYS A 33 9.44 17.37 4.56
CA LYS A 33 8.37 17.55 5.56
C LYS A 33 7.62 18.88 5.38
N LYS A 34 8.33 19.94 5.03
CA LYS A 34 7.74 21.26 4.81
C LYS A 34 6.84 21.27 3.58
N ASP A 35 7.25 20.59 2.50
CA ASP A 35 6.49 20.55 1.25
C ASP A 35 5.24 19.70 1.35
N TRP A 36 5.32 18.55 2.06
CA TRP A 36 4.23 17.57 2.13
C TRP A 36 3.47 17.54 3.45
N ARG A 37 4.01 18.05 4.53
CA ARG A 37 3.43 18.14 5.88
C ARG A 37 2.73 16.88 6.39
N ALA A 38 2.88 15.75 5.73
CA ALA A 38 2.33 14.48 6.18
C ALA A 38 3.10 13.95 7.41
N GLY A 39 2.42 13.28 8.30
CA GLY A 39 3.01 12.69 9.50
C GLY A 39 3.47 13.71 10.56
N ARG A 40 3.00 14.95 10.49
CA ARG A 40 3.22 15.93 11.57
C ARG A 40 2.03 15.94 12.53
N PRO A 41 2.24 15.69 13.83
CA PRO A 41 1.22 16.00 14.82
C PRO A 41 0.87 17.47 14.74
N GLN A 42 -0.40 17.80 14.57
CA GLN A 42 -0.87 19.18 14.61
C GLN A 42 -1.58 19.39 15.93
N ILE A 43 -1.03 20.27 16.76
CA ILE A 43 -1.65 20.66 18.04
C ILE A 43 -2.97 21.40 17.77
N GLN A 44 -3.02 22.14 16.67
CA GLN A 44 -4.24 22.77 16.16
C GLN A 44 -4.32 22.49 14.66
N PRO A 45 -5.24 21.61 14.22
CA PRO A 45 -5.41 21.31 12.82
C PRO A 45 -5.87 22.57 12.06
N GLU A 46 -5.37 22.72 10.83
CA GLU A 46 -5.86 23.79 9.98
C GLU A 46 -7.34 23.57 9.67
N ILE A 47 -8.12 24.61 9.88
CA ILE A 47 -9.56 24.60 9.62
C ILE A 47 -9.79 24.67 8.12
N MET A 48 -10.50 23.69 7.58
CA MET A 48 -10.97 23.70 6.21
C MET A 48 -12.37 24.31 6.15
N THR A 49 -12.51 25.39 5.38
CA THR A 49 -13.84 25.95 5.13
C THR A 49 -14.38 25.45 3.81
N GLU A 50 -15.39 24.58 3.86
CA GLU A 50 -16.18 24.21 2.70
C GLU A 50 -17.59 24.80 2.83
N ARG A 51 -17.94 25.76 1.98
CA ARG A 51 -19.24 26.45 2.01
C ARG A 51 -19.57 27.04 3.38
N GLY A 52 -18.59 27.58 4.08
CA GLY A 52 -18.75 28.21 5.39
C GLY A 52 -18.72 27.27 6.60
N ALA A 53 -18.51 25.96 6.42
CA ALA A 53 -18.34 25.03 7.51
C ALA A 53 -16.86 24.68 7.73
N GLU A 54 -16.46 24.60 8.99
CA GLU A 54 -15.15 24.09 9.39
C GLU A 54 -15.07 22.58 9.21
N ILE A 55 -13.97 22.08 8.66
CA ILE A 55 -13.75 20.68 8.41
C ILE A 55 -12.33 20.29 8.77
N PHE A 56 -12.21 19.22 9.54
CA PHE A 56 -10.97 18.64 10.02
C PHE A 56 -10.69 17.34 9.27
N ARG A 57 -9.47 17.16 8.75
CA ARG A 57 -9.08 15.94 7.99
C ARG A 57 -8.23 15.04 8.87
N LEU A 58 -8.87 14.05 9.48
CA LEU A 58 -8.22 13.05 10.32
C LEU A 58 -7.79 11.86 9.44
N ARG A 59 -6.49 11.56 9.41
CA ARG A 59 -5.95 10.34 8.80
C ARG A 59 -5.85 9.25 9.83
N VAL A 60 -6.28 8.06 9.48
CA VAL A 60 -6.26 6.88 10.33
C VAL A 60 -5.51 5.77 9.61
N ALA A 61 -4.53 5.17 10.30
CA ALA A 61 -3.84 3.97 9.87
C ALA A 61 -4.51 2.73 10.48
N TYR A 62 -4.71 1.69 9.70
CA TYR A 62 -5.31 0.44 10.15
C TYR A 62 -4.71 -0.76 9.43
N LYS A 63 -4.88 -1.96 10.00
CA LYS A 63 -4.48 -3.21 9.38
C LYS A 63 -5.67 -3.94 8.76
N LYS A 64 -5.42 -4.77 7.77
CA LYS A 64 -6.33 -5.78 7.26
C LYS A 64 -5.69 -7.15 7.41
N ASP A 65 -6.11 -7.89 8.43
CA ASP A 65 -5.60 -9.21 8.80
C ASP A 65 -5.87 -10.26 7.69
N ASP A 66 -5.06 -11.30 7.62
CA ASP A 66 -5.18 -12.43 6.66
C ASP A 66 -6.58 -13.06 6.64
N ARG A 67 -7.26 -13.12 7.79
CA ARG A 67 -8.63 -13.64 7.90
C ARG A 67 -9.64 -12.86 7.05
N LEU A 68 -9.31 -11.60 6.71
CA LEU A 68 -10.10 -10.74 5.86
C LEU A 68 -9.49 -10.54 4.48
N ALA A 69 -8.46 -11.31 4.10
CA ALA A 69 -7.76 -11.16 2.82
C ALA A 69 -8.74 -11.14 1.63
N PHE A 70 -9.78 -11.97 1.68
CA PHE A 70 -10.80 -12.06 0.63
C PHE A 70 -11.95 -11.05 0.74
N LEU A 71 -11.96 -10.19 1.78
CA LEU A 71 -12.93 -9.08 1.88
C LEU A 71 -12.69 -8.08 0.76
N GLY A 72 -13.72 -7.84 -0.06
CA GLY A 72 -13.66 -6.91 -1.18
C GLY A 72 -13.61 -5.44 -0.72
N HIS A 73 -13.10 -4.56 -1.58
CA HIS A 73 -12.91 -3.14 -1.24
C HIS A 73 -14.23 -2.43 -0.86
N LEU A 74 -15.33 -2.71 -1.56
CA LEU A 74 -16.62 -2.10 -1.25
C LEU A 74 -17.19 -2.57 0.10
N GLU A 75 -16.96 -3.83 0.46
CA GLU A 75 -17.36 -4.39 1.75
C GLU A 75 -16.51 -3.79 2.88
N LEU A 76 -15.21 -3.58 2.63
CA LEU A 76 -14.30 -2.90 3.54
C LEU A 76 -14.76 -1.46 3.81
N ILE A 77 -15.04 -0.68 2.76
CA ILE A 77 -15.59 0.69 2.88
C ILE A 77 -16.84 0.69 3.77
N GLY A 78 -17.82 -0.15 3.45
CA GLY A 78 -19.05 -0.24 4.22
C GLY A 78 -18.84 -0.68 5.68
N THR A 79 -17.80 -1.47 5.94
CA THR A 79 -17.43 -1.88 7.30
C THR A 79 -16.82 -0.73 8.08
N ILE A 80 -15.84 -0.04 7.52
CA ILE A 80 -15.21 1.14 8.16
C ILE A 80 -16.23 2.24 8.41
N GLU A 81 -17.12 2.53 7.45
CA GLU A 81 -18.21 3.50 7.67
C GLU A 81 -19.11 3.12 8.84
N ARG A 82 -19.44 1.84 9.04
CA ARG A 82 -20.19 1.37 10.22
C ARG A 82 -19.39 1.54 11.51
N CYS A 83 -18.08 1.28 11.49
CA CYS A 83 -17.21 1.50 12.63
C CYS A 83 -17.13 2.98 13.02
N VAL A 84 -16.98 3.89 12.06
CA VAL A 84 -17.00 5.35 12.30
C VAL A 84 -18.32 5.79 12.96
N ARG A 85 -19.47 5.27 12.48
CA ARG A 85 -20.77 5.58 13.10
C ARG A 85 -20.88 5.05 14.53
N ARG A 86 -20.40 3.83 14.80
CA ARG A 86 -20.39 3.25 16.16
C ARG A 86 -19.45 4.00 17.11
N ALA A 87 -18.31 4.49 16.59
CA ALA A 87 -17.37 5.32 17.32
C ALA A 87 -17.94 6.71 17.65
N GLN A 88 -19.13 7.05 17.13
CA GLN A 88 -19.79 8.36 17.34
C GLN A 88 -18.88 9.55 17.00
N LEU A 89 -18.01 9.41 16.00
CA LEU A 89 -17.22 10.51 15.54
C LEU A 89 -18.10 11.50 14.75
N PRO A 90 -17.88 12.82 14.86
CA PRO A 90 -18.65 13.85 14.19
C PRO A 90 -18.28 13.95 12.70
N PHE A 91 -18.52 12.89 11.94
CA PHE A 91 -18.15 12.81 10.53
C PHE A 91 -19.01 13.72 9.66
N ARG A 92 -18.39 14.30 8.66
CA ARG A 92 -19.09 15.09 7.65
C ARG A 92 -19.88 14.19 6.70
N VAL A 93 -21.09 14.62 6.37
CA VAL A 93 -21.92 14.05 5.30
C VAL A 93 -21.86 14.98 4.08
N GLY A 94 -21.57 14.43 2.92
CA GLY A 94 -21.55 15.19 1.68
C GLY A 94 -22.94 15.72 1.29
N ASN A 95 -22.96 16.91 0.67
CA ASN A 95 -24.18 17.59 0.24
C ASN A 95 -24.77 17.01 -1.08
N GLY A 96 -24.14 15.98 -1.66
CA GLY A 96 -24.65 15.32 -2.86
C GLY A 96 -25.93 14.53 -2.62
N PHE A 97 -26.63 14.13 -3.67
CA PHE A 97 -27.86 13.36 -3.60
C PHE A 97 -27.74 12.08 -2.75
N ALA A 98 -26.61 11.40 -2.82
CA ALA A 98 -26.37 10.15 -2.10
C ALA A 98 -25.95 10.32 -0.62
N LYS A 99 -25.78 11.55 -0.12
CA LYS A 99 -25.39 11.84 1.29
C LYS A 99 -24.31 10.91 1.84
N ARG A 100 -23.21 10.75 1.15
CA ARG A 100 -22.12 9.85 1.55
C ARG A 100 -21.30 10.44 2.69
N MET A 101 -20.75 9.57 3.54
CA MET A 101 -19.74 9.92 4.53
C MET A 101 -18.52 10.54 3.86
N GLY A 102 -17.95 11.59 4.46
CA GLY A 102 -16.72 12.23 4.00
C GLY A 102 -15.49 11.40 4.35
N VAL A 103 -15.32 10.25 3.71
CA VAL A 103 -14.17 9.36 3.89
C VAL A 103 -13.48 9.10 2.55
N GLN A 104 -12.15 9.04 2.56
CA GLN A 104 -11.31 8.70 1.42
C GLN A 104 -10.34 7.60 1.84
N PHE A 105 -10.14 6.59 1.01
CA PHE A 105 -9.26 5.47 1.31
C PHE A 105 -7.96 5.56 0.50
N SER A 106 -6.92 4.87 0.98
CA SER A 106 -5.76 4.52 0.17
C SER A 106 -6.17 3.61 -0.98
N GLN A 107 -5.24 3.32 -1.88
CA GLN A 107 -5.51 2.41 -3.00
C GLN A 107 -6.08 1.07 -2.55
N ALA A 108 -7.09 0.62 -3.31
CA ALA A 108 -7.73 -0.67 -3.07
C ALA A 108 -6.71 -1.80 -3.00
N LEU A 109 -6.70 -2.52 -1.89
CA LEU A 109 -5.92 -3.74 -1.72
C LEU A 109 -6.49 -4.84 -2.64
N PRO A 110 -5.65 -5.59 -3.37
CA PRO A 110 -6.11 -6.75 -4.13
C PRO A 110 -6.84 -7.76 -3.25
N VAL A 111 -7.89 -8.39 -3.78
CA VAL A 111 -8.55 -9.52 -3.11
C VAL A 111 -7.54 -10.66 -2.98
N GLY A 112 -7.48 -11.29 -1.82
CA GLY A 112 -6.50 -12.30 -1.45
C GLY A 112 -5.26 -11.74 -0.76
N ALA A 113 -5.14 -10.41 -0.60
CA ALA A 113 -4.04 -9.78 0.13
C ALA A 113 -4.48 -9.28 1.50
N SER A 114 -3.58 -9.40 2.48
CA SER A 114 -3.59 -8.72 3.77
C SER A 114 -2.78 -7.43 3.73
N SER A 115 -2.87 -6.63 4.78
CA SER A 115 -2.07 -5.41 4.91
C SER A 115 -1.86 -4.99 6.35
N GLU A 116 -0.66 -4.49 6.63
CA GLU A 116 -0.28 -3.84 7.88
C GLU A 116 -0.37 -2.31 7.79
N ALA A 117 -0.60 -1.77 6.59
CA ALA A 117 -0.46 -0.34 6.30
C ALA A 117 -1.55 0.18 5.36
N GLU A 118 -2.81 0.11 5.82
CA GLU A 118 -3.95 0.74 5.15
C GLU A 118 -4.27 2.08 5.80
N TYR A 119 -4.80 3.00 4.99
CA TYR A 119 -5.14 4.33 5.47
C TYR A 119 -6.50 4.78 4.96
N PHE A 120 -7.17 5.58 5.78
CA PHE A 120 -8.30 6.39 5.33
C PHE A 120 -8.24 7.78 5.94
N ASP A 121 -8.71 8.78 5.20
CA ASP A 121 -8.90 10.14 5.66
C ASP A 121 -10.38 10.37 5.94
N LEU A 122 -10.73 10.76 7.16
CA LEU A 122 -12.06 11.05 7.60
C LEU A 122 -12.25 12.56 7.78
N LYS A 123 -13.25 13.14 7.13
CA LYS A 123 -13.61 14.53 7.33
C LYS A 123 -14.55 14.65 8.53
N LEU A 124 -14.13 15.40 9.54
CA LEU A 124 -14.90 15.69 10.76
C LEU A 124 -15.46 17.11 10.70
N THR A 125 -16.63 17.33 11.31
CA THR A 125 -17.27 18.64 11.45
C THR A 125 -16.88 19.36 12.73
N GLU A 126 -16.23 18.65 13.65
CA GLU A 126 -15.72 19.15 14.92
C GLU A 126 -14.34 18.57 15.17
N TYR A 127 -13.51 19.31 15.91
CA TYR A 127 -12.23 18.78 16.37
C TYR A 127 -12.45 17.70 17.43
N VAL A 128 -11.76 16.58 17.25
CA VAL A 128 -11.66 15.49 18.23
C VAL A 128 -10.17 15.22 18.43
N ASP A 129 -9.72 15.08 19.67
CA ASP A 129 -8.32 14.72 19.92
C ASP A 129 -7.97 13.41 19.17
N PRO A 130 -6.81 13.33 18.48
CA PRO A 130 -6.46 12.15 17.69
C PRO A 130 -6.41 10.85 18.49
N ASP A 131 -5.92 10.89 19.72
CA ASP A 131 -5.83 9.71 20.60
C ASP A 131 -7.23 9.29 21.05
N GLU A 132 -8.09 10.24 21.40
CA GLU A 132 -9.51 9.96 21.69
C GLU A 132 -10.24 9.37 20.48
N ALA A 133 -10.03 9.91 19.28
CA ALA A 133 -10.63 9.39 18.06
C ALA A 133 -10.16 7.96 17.77
N LEU A 134 -8.86 7.69 18.00
CA LEU A 134 -8.27 6.36 17.83
C LEU A 134 -8.87 5.34 18.82
N GLU A 135 -9.00 5.70 20.10
CA GLU A 135 -9.61 4.83 21.12
C GLU A 135 -11.07 4.48 20.79
N ARG A 136 -11.85 5.48 20.38
CA ARG A 136 -13.25 5.29 19.96
C ARG A 136 -13.36 4.37 18.74
N LEU A 137 -12.48 4.57 17.73
CA LEU A 137 -12.42 3.73 16.54
C LEU A 137 -11.99 2.31 16.89
N LEU A 138 -10.97 2.14 17.73
CA LEU A 138 -10.48 0.83 18.15
C LEU A 138 -11.56 0.02 18.87
N SER A 139 -12.33 0.66 19.76
CA SER A 139 -13.45 0.04 20.46
C SER A 139 -14.59 -0.38 19.53
N ALA A 140 -14.78 0.33 18.41
CA ALA A 140 -15.87 0.11 17.46
C ALA A 140 -15.51 -0.81 16.29
N THR A 141 -14.21 -1.17 16.14
CA THR A 141 -13.69 -1.86 14.96
C THR A 141 -13.30 -3.31 15.30
N PRO A 142 -13.63 -4.28 14.45
CA PRO A 142 -13.18 -5.66 14.65
C PRO A 142 -11.64 -5.74 14.70
N PRO A 143 -11.05 -6.61 15.56
CA PRO A 143 -9.59 -6.73 15.69
C PRO A 143 -8.84 -6.98 14.38
N ALA A 144 -9.50 -7.65 13.41
CA ALA A 144 -8.93 -7.92 12.10
C ALA A 144 -8.81 -6.67 11.17
N LEU A 145 -9.43 -5.54 11.58
CA LEU A 145 -9.34 -4.22 10.92
C LEU A 145 -8.87 -3.14 11.90
N ALA A 146 -8.20 -3.51 12.98
CA ALA A 146 -7.86 -2.60 14.06
C ALA A 146 -7.07 -1.38 13.59
N PRO A 147 -7.54 -0.16 13.86
CA PRO A 147 -6.74 1.05 13.70
C PRO A 147 -5.60 1.06 14.74
N PHE A 148 -4.46 1.67 14.39
CA PHE A 148 -3.31 1.73 15.28
C PHE A 148 -2.65 3.10 15.38
N ALA A 149 -3.02 4.03 14.50
CA ALA A 149 -2.59 5.43 14.58
C ALA A 149 -3.64 6.35 13.96
N ALA A 150 -3.74 7.55 14.50
CA ALA A 150 -4.57 8.62 13.94
C ALA A 150 -3.87 9.97 14.12
N ASN A 151 -3.97 10.84 13.12
CA ASN A 151 -3.49 12.21 13.23
C ASN A 151 -4.15 13.10 12.18
N TYR A 152 -4.14 14.40 12.42
CA TYR A 152 -4.59 15.35 11.43
C TYR A 152 -3.54 15.59 10.35
N VAL A 153 -3.98 15.73 9.11
CA VAL A 153 -3.12 15.99 7.97
C VAL A 153 -3.48 17.31 7.31
N ASP A 154 -2.50 17.87 6.59
CA ASP A 154 -2.67 19.14 5.89
C ASP A 154 -3.82 19.03 4.87
N ARG A 155 -4.66 20.07 4.85
CA ARG A 155 -5.79 20.16 3.92
C ARG A 155 -5.37 20.26 2.46
N SER A 156 -4.17 20.75 2.19
CA SER A 156 -3.62 20.94 0.83
C SER A 156 -3.13 19.64 0.20
N LEU A 157 -2.96 18.56 0.99
CA LEU A 157 -2.59 17.27 0.44
C LEU A 157 -3.63 16.78 -0.57
N PRO A 158 -3.19 16.18 -1.68
CA PRO A 158 -4.09 15.53 -2.64
C PRO A 158 -4.99 14.46 -1.98
N ALA A 159 -5.93 13.94 -2.73
CA ALA A 159 -6.70 12.77 -2.31
C ALA A 159 -5.75 11.63 -1.95
N LEU A 160 -6.05 10.91 -0.86
CA LEU A 160 -5.16 9.90 -0.28
C LEU A 160 -4.73 8.84 -1.31
N GLU A 161 -5.66 8.37 -2.15
CA GLU A 161 -5.39 7.42 -3.22
C GLU A 161 -4.39 7.95 -4.27
N ALA A 162 -4.45 9.23 -4.58
CA ALA A 162 -3.54 9.85 -5.55
C ALA A 162 -2.19 10.23 -4.93
N TRP A 163 -2.19 10.51 -3.62
CA TRP A 163 -0.98 10.91 -2.91
C TRP A 163 -0.06 9.74 -2.60
N LEU A 164 -0.61 8.60 -2.12
CA LEU A 164 0.16 7.39 -1.87
C LEU A 164 0.48 6.69 -3.20
N ASN A 165 1.71 6.82 -3.64
CA ASN A 165 2.16 6.35 -4.96
C ASN A 165 3.20 5.23 -4.91
N ALA A 166 3.56 4.74 -3.71
CA ALA A 166 4.49 3.64 -3.51
C ALA A 166 3.95 2.64 -2.49
N ALA A 167 4.27 1.36 -2.67
CA ALA A 167 3.93 0.30 -1.73
C ALA A 167 5.05 -0.75 -1.66
N HIS A 168 5.28 -1.25 -0.45
CA HIS A 168 6.14 -2.39 -0.18
C HIS A 168 5.31 -3.60 0.21
N TRP A 169 5.68 -4.76 -0.32
CA TRP A 169 4.96 -6.00 -0.17
C TRP A 169 5.88 -7.11 0.33
N SER A 170 5.39 -7.91 1.27
CA SER A 170 5.96 -9.20 1.63
C SER A 170 5.11 -10.30 1.02
N CYS A 171 5.74 -11.27 0.37
CA CYS A 171 5.06 -12.32 -0.37
C CYS A 171 5.69 -13.67 -0.04
N ASP A 172 4.86 -14.67 0.29
CA ASP A 172 5.26 -16.06 0.43
C ASP A 172 4.55 -16.91 -0.63
N ILE A 173 5.32 -17.64 -1.40
CA ILE A 173 4.86 -18.66 -2.33
C ILE A 173 5.01 -20.00 -1.62
N LEU A 174 3.91 -20.73 -1.46
CA LEU A 174 3.88 -22.02 -0.79
C LEU A 174 3.56 -23.13 -1.80
N GLY A 175 4.24 -24.27 -1.67
CA GLY A 175 4.03 -25.41 -2.56
C GLY A 175 5.20 -26.38 -2.50
N ASP A 176 5.23 -27.34 -3.42
CA ASP A 176 6.27 -28.35 -3.48
C ASP A 176 7.25 -28.13 -4.64
N GLY A 177 8.52 -28.48 -4.43
CA GLY A 177 9.57 -28.40 -5.46
C GLY A 177 9.88 -26.98 -5.93
N LEU A 178 9.64 -25.98 -5.06
CA LEU A 178 9.88 -24.57 -5.38
C LEU A 178 11.36 -24.25 -5.43
N LYS A 179 11.76 -23.44 -6.42
CA LYS A 179 13.14 -22.96 -6.60
C LYS A 179 13.15 -21.44 -6.80
N SER A 180 13.89 -20.76 -5.95
CA SER A 180 14.04 -19.29 -6.02
C SER A 180 14.67 -18.81 -7.33
N GLU A 181 15.55 -19.63 -7.92
CA GLU A 181 16.18 -19.33 -9.21
C GLU A 181 15.15 -19.28 -10.35
N ALA A 182 14.12 -20.14 -10.31
CA ALA A 182 13.06 -20.11 -11.31
C ALA A 182 12.19 -18.85 -11.20
N LEU A 183 11.94 -18.37 -9.97
CA LEU A 183 11.23 -17.11 -9.75
C LEU A 183 12.08 -15.92 -10.23
N ARG A 184 13.36 -15.90 -9.90
CA ARG A 184 14.31 -14.88 -10.37
C ARG A 184 14.33 -14.80 -11.88
N TRP A 185 14.52 -15.97 -12.53
CA TRP A 185 14.50 -16.06 -13.99
C TRP A 185 13.20 -15.52 -14.59
N GLY A 186 12.05 -15.86 -14.01
CA GLY A 186 10.74 -15.38 -14.45
C GLY A 186 10.59 -13.86 -14.32
N PHE A 187 11.07 -13.30 -13.23
CA PHE A 187 11.04 -11.85 -13.04
C PHE A 187 11.98 -11.13 -14.02
N GLU A 188 13.20 -11.66 -14.25
CA GLU A 188 14.14 -11.09 -15.20
C GLU A 188 13.59 -11.09 -16.64
N ASP A 189 12.95 -12.18 -17.06
CA ASP A 189 12.31 -12.27 -18.39
C ASP A 189 11.14 -11.26 -18.52
N LEU A 190 10.30 -11.13 -17.49
CA LEU A 190 9.22 -10.14 -17.49
C LEU A 190 9.75 -8.71 -17.55
N LEU A 191 10.78 -8.41 -16.79
CA LEU A 191 11.41 -7.09 -16.76
C LEU A 191 12.07 -6.75 -18.10
N ALA A 192 12.68 -7.74 -18.77
CA ALA A 192 13.22 -7.56 -20.12
C ALA A 192 12.14 -7.24 -21.16
N LYS A 193 10.91 -7.75 -20.96
CA LYS A 193 9.76 -7.44 -21.81
C LYS A 193 9.11 -6.10 -21.51
N LYS A 194 9.41 -5.48 -20.34
CA LYS A 194 8.94 -4.17 -19.89
C LYS A 194 7.42 -4.07 -19.64
N GLU A 195 6.66 -5.03 -20.08
CA GLU A 195 5.20 -5.06 -19.98
C GLU A 195 4.70 -6.41 -19.49
N LEU A 196 3.68 -6.37 -18.65
CA LEU A 196 2.95 -7.54 -18.18
C LEU A 196 1.49 -7.41 -18.59
N THR A 197 1.00 -8.37 -19.37
CA THR A 197 -0.37 -8.39 -19.84
C THR A 197 -1.15 -9.51 -19.17
N TYR A 198 -2.31 -9.20 -18.61
CA TYR A 198 -3.19 -10.19 -18.00
C TYR A 198 -4.68 -9.88 -18.20
N MET A 199 -5.52 -10.89 -18.04
CA MET A 199 -6.97 -10.74 -18.11
C MET A 199 -7.56 -10.44 -16.72
N ARG A 200 -8.47 -9.46 -16.65
CA ARG A 200 -9.28 -9.18 -15.46
C ARG A 200 -10.77 -9.24 -15.86
N GLY A 201 -11.39 -10.39 -15.63
CA GLY A 201 -12.66 -10.69 -16.26
C GLY A 201 -12.48 -10.66 -17.79
N ASP A 202 -13.35 -9.96 -18.50
CA ASP A 202 -13.29 -9.84 -19.96
C ASP A 202 -12.36 -8.73 -20.46
N LYS A 203 -11.65 -8.04 -19.57
CA LYS A 203 -10.80 -6.90 -19.91
C LYS A 203 -9.32 -7.26 -19.84
N GLN A 204 -8.63 -7.08 -20.94
CA GLN A 204 -7.17 -7.12 -20.97
C GLN A 204 -6.60 -5.90 -20.25
N LYS A 205 -5.62 -6.13 -19.39
CA LYS A 205 -4.85 -5.12 -18.69
C LYS A 205 -3.39 -5.23 -19.07
N VAL A 206 -2.78 -4.10 -19.34
CA VAL A 206 -1.34 -3.99 -19.62
C VAL A 206 -0.73 -3.14 -18.51
N VAL A 207 0.25 -3.70 -17.83
CA VAL A 207 1.02 -3.04 -16.77
C VAL A 207 2.40 -2.73 -17.33
N ASN A 208 2.81 -1.48 -17.28
CA ASN A 208 4.15 -1.08 -17.63
C ASN A 208 5.08 -1.35 -16.43
N LEU A 209 6.00 -2.30 -16.56
CA LEU A 209 6.92 -2.68 -15.50
C LEU A 209 8.03 -1.64 -15.26
N GLU A 210 8.39 -0.85 -16.28
CA GLU A 210 9.38 0.22 -16.10
C GLU A 210 8.89 1.33 -15.14
N THR A 211 7.57 1.54 -15.07
CA THR A 211 6.98 2.59 -14.21
C THR A 211 6.38 2.05 -12.93
N THR A 212 6.08 0.75 -12.83
CA THR A 212 5.36 0.18 -11.68
C THR A 212 6.21 -0.75 -10.82
N PHE A 213 7.28 -1.31 -11.37
CA PHE A 213 8.20 -2.21 -10.65
C PHE A 213 9.39 -1.39 -10.15
N ALA A 214 9.55 -1.27 -8.83
CA ALA A 214 10.64 -0.47 -8.26
C ALA A 214 11.81 -1.32 -7.74
N GLY A 215 11.56 -2.59 -7.41
CA GLY A 215 12.58 -3.52 -6.96
C GLY A 215 12.00 -4.78 -6.33
N TYR A 216 12.87 -5.77 -6.11
CA TYR A 216 12.53 -6.99 -5.37
C TYR A 216 13.76 -7.55 -4.66
N SER A 217 13.51 -8.35 -3.62
CA SER A 217 14.53 -9.20 -3.00
C SER A 217 13.95 -10.58 -2.71
N ILE A 218 14.63 -11.64 -3.06
CA ILE A 218 14.22 -13.01 -2.78
C ILE A 218 15.09 -13.53 -1.63
N SER A 219 14.41 -13.99 -0.56
CA SER A 219 15.09 -14.64 0.57
C SER A 219 15.47 -16.05 0.18
N GLU A 220 16.74 -16.41 0.31
CA GLU A 220 17.18 -17.77 0.11
C GLU A 220 16.67 -18.64 1.27
N SER A 221 15.84 -19.61 0.94
CA SER A 221 15.38 -20.64 1.86
C SER A 221 16.03 -21.98 1.49
N SER A 222 16.45 -22.74 2.49
CA SER A 222 16.87 -24.14 2.30
C SER A 222 15.68 -25.09 2.08
N SER A 223 14.46 -24.59 2.14
CA SER A 223 13.22 -25.34 1.94
C SER A 223 12.70 -25.18 0.52
N ASN A 224 12.44 -26.30 -0.16
CA ASN A 224 11.80 -26.31 -1.48
C ASN A 224 10.27 -26.17 -1.40
N THR A 225 9.73 -25.79 -0.25
CA THR A 225 8.28 -25.66 0.00
C THR A 225 7.80 -24.23 0.21
N CYS A 226 8.74 -23.28 0.30
CA CYS A 226 8.41 -21.86 0.45
C CYS A 226 9.47 -20.99 -0.23
N ILE A 227 9.01 -19.98 -0.99
CA ILE A 227 9.84 -18.88 -1.45
C ILE A 227 9.26 -17.60 -0.85
N SER A 228 10.06 -16.93 -0.02
CA SER A 228 9.72 -15.61 0.51
C SER A 228 10.44 -14.52 -0.29
N PHE A 229 9.74 -13.47 -0.65
CA PHE A 229 10.33 -12.32 -1.32
C PHE A 229 9.63 -11.02 -0.95
N GLU A 230 10.35 -9.92 -1.09
CA GLU A 230 9.83 -8.57 -0.96
C GLU A 230 9.72 -7.93 -2.34
N LEU A 231 8.75 -7.05 -2.51
CA LEU A 231 8.48 -6.35 -3.76
C LEU A 231 8.15 -4.89 -3.49
N ASP A 232 8.85 -3.99 -4.17
CA ASP A 232 8.55 -2.57 -4.19
C ASP A 232 7.80 -2.20 -5.47
N THR A 233 6.69 -1.49 -5.33
CA THR A 233 5.85 -1.07 -6.45
C THR A 233 5.57 0.42 -6.42
N LEU A 234 5.50 1.01 -7.61
CA LEU A 234 5.00 2.36 -7.82
C LEU A 234 3.63 2.32 -8.50
N GLN A 235 2.87 3.39 -8.29
CA GLN A 235 1.55 3.52 -8.87
C GLN A 235 1.62 4.03 -10.32
N ASP A 236 0.93 3.34 -11.24
CA ASP A 236 0.58 3.86 -12.54
C ASP A 236 -0.95 4.04 -12.61
N PRO A 237 -1.47 5.21 -12.98
CA PRO A 237 -2.92 5.45 -13.08
C PRO A 237 -3.64 4.52 -14.06
N ARG A 238 -2.93 3.94 -15.03
CA ARG A 238 -3.50 3.06 -16.06
C ARG A 238 -3.72 1.64 -15.55
N ALA A 239 -2.73 1.08 -14.83
CA ALA A 239 -2.83 -0.27 -14.27
C ALA A 239 -1.82 -0.47 -13.13
N ALA A 240 -2.30 -0.88 -11.96
CA ALA A 240 -1.45 -1.21 -10.83
C ALA A 240 -0.82 -2.59 -10.97
N LEU A 241 0.47 -2.72 -10.67
CA LEU A 241 1.15 -4.00 -10.54
C LEU A 241 0.61 -4.74 -9.30
N ARG A 242 0.20 -5.98 -9.49
CA ARG A 242 -0.30 -6.86 -8.42
C ARG A 242 0.66 -8.00 -8.19
N PRO A 243 1.15 -8.21 -6.97
CA PRO A 243 2.14 -9.26 -6.70
C PRO A 243 1.70 -10.65 -7.19
N ALA A 244 0.45 -11.05 -6.91
CA ALA A 244 -0.05 -12.35 -7.36
C ALA A 244 -0.04 -12.51 -8.90
N VAL A 245 -0.36 -11.45 -9.64
CA VAL A 245 -0.33 -11.47 -11.11
C VAL A 245 1.11 -11.61 -11.61
N LEU A 246 2.06 -10.89 -11.00
CA LEU A 246 3.48 -11.00 -11.34
C LEU A 246 4.00 -12.43 -11.12
N ILE A 247 3.66 -13.05 -9.99
CA ILE A 247 4.06 -14.42 -9.66
C ILE A 247 3.50 -15.44 -10.66
N TYR A 248 2.18 -15.39 -10.91
CA TYR A 248 1.56 -16.36 -11.84
C TYR A 248 2.04 -16.17 -13.27
N GLU A 249 2.36 -14.94 -13.67
CA GLU A 249 2.93 -14.71 -14.99
C GLU A 249 4.38 -15.21 -15.08
N ALA A 250 5.19 -15.02 -14.02
CA ALA A 250 6.51 -15.63 -13.92
C ALA A 250 6.44 -17.18 -13.99
N GLN A 251 5.49 -17.79 -13.29
CA GLN A 251 5.22 -19.22 -13.35
C GLN A 251 4.90 -19.67 -14.80
N ARG A 252 4.00 -18.95 -15.48
CA ARG A 252 3.56 -19.26 -16.84
C ARG A 252 4.71 -19.23 -17.84
N ILE A 253 5.54 -18.17 -17.79
CA ILE A 253 6.67 -18.04 -18.73
C ILE A 253 7.80 -19.03 -18.42
N ALA A 254 8.07 -19.30 -17.14
CA ALA A 254 9.03 -20.34 -16.74
C ALA A 254 8.61 -21.71 -17.28
N ALA A 255 7.34 -22.09 -17.14
CA ALA A 255 6.80 -23.34 -17.67
C ALA A 255 6.92 -23.41 -19.20
N GLN A 256 6.66 -22.34 -19.92
CA GLN A 256 6.80 -22.27 -21.38
C GLN A 256 8.26 -22.40 -21.85
N ALA A 257 9.19 -21.91 -21.06
CA ALA A 257 10.63 -22.01 -21.34
C ALA A 257 11.26 -23.33 -20.84
N GLY A 258 10.50 -24.22 -20.20
CA GLY A 258 11.01 -25.45 -19.64
C GLY A 258 11.85 -25.25 -18.37
N VAL A 259 11.67 -24.14 -17.66
CA VAL A 259 12.32 -23.85 -16.39
C VAL A 259 11.49 -24.43 -15.25
N ASP A 260 12.05 -25.44 -14.55
CA ASP A 260 11.39 -26.11 -13.44
C ASP A 260 11.60 -25.36 -12.12
N GLY A 261 10.57 -25.42 -11.24
CA GLY A 261 10.66 -24.92 -9.87
C GLY A 261 9.56 -23.92 -9.47
N LEU A 262 8.55 -23.72 -10.32
CA LEU A 262 7.33 -22.93 -9.99
C LEU A 262 6.03 -23.71 -10.28
N GLN A 263 6.12 -24.97 -10.74
CA GLN A 263 4.94 -25.75 -11.12
C GLN A 263 4.08 -26.16 -9.91
N GLY A 264 4.73 -26.35 -8.75
CA GLY A 264 4.10 -26.82 -7.52
C GLY A 264 3.58 -25.69 -6.61
N ILE A 265 3.18 -24.54 -7.16
CA ILE A 265 2.59 -23.46 -6.35
C ILE A 265 1.18 -23.86 -5.93
N ASP A 266 0.97 -24.02 -4.61
CA ASP A 266 -0.32 -24.33 -4.00
C ASP A 266 -1.06 -23.09 -3.54
N SER A 267 -0.35 -22.15 -2.94
CA SER A 267 -0.94 -20.91 -2.42
C SER A 267 0.04 -19.73 -2.36
N LEU A 268 -0.52 -18.55 -2.30
CA LEU A 268 0.21 -17.30 -2.13
C LEU A 268 -0.29 -16.58 -0.89
N LYS A 269 0.63 -16.09 -0.06
CA LYS A 269 0.35 -15.07 0.95
C LYS A 269 0.96 -13.77 0.47
N VAL A 270 0.15 -12.75 0.37
CA VAL A 270 0.55 -11.42 -0.09
C VAL A 270 0.14 -10.42 0.97
N CYS A 271 1.10 -9.71 1.53
CA CYS A 271 0.87 -8.68 2.53
C CYS A 271 1.47 -7.34 2.07
N ARG A 272 0.68 -6.28 2.09
CA ARG A 272 1.19 -4.91 1.92
C ARG A 272 1.70 -4.41 3.26
N THR A 273 3.02 -4.34 3.44
CA THR A 273 3.65 -3.99 4.72
C THR A 273 3.84 -2.50 4.90
N SER A 274 3.96 -1.73 3.81
CA SER A 274 3.97 -0.28 3.88
C SER A 274 3.40 0.40 2.64
N GLN A 275 2.97 1.65 2.82
CA GLN A 275 2.64 2.59 1.76
C GLN A 275 3.34 3.92 2.03
N ALA A 276 3.72 4.62 1.00
CA ALA A 276 4.40 5.91 1.11
C ALA A 276 4.08 6.82 -0.07
N HIS A 277 4.44 8.08 0.08
CA HIS A 277 4.56 9.00 -1.03
C HIS A 277 6.03 9.14 -1.43
N VAL A 278 6.33 8.91 -2.69
CA VAL A 278 7.62 9.24 -3.29
C VAL A 278 7.51 10.63 -3.88
N SER A 279 8.28 11.58 -3.37
CA SER A 279 8.36 12.94 -3.87
C SER A 279 9.04 12.98 -5.24
N GLU A 280 8.95 14.12 -5.94
CA GLU A 280 9.65 14.34 -7.22
C GLU A 280 11.17 14.16 -7.11
N ASN A 281 11.74 14.36 -5.93
CA ASN A 281 13.15 14.14 -5.63
C ASN A 281 13.49 12.71 -5.23
N GLY A 282 12.54 11.77 -5.32
CA GLY A 282 12.74 10.36 -4.97
C GLY A 282 12.73 10.04 -3.47
N LEU A 283 12.38 11.00 -2.61
CA LEU A 283 12.33 10.79 -1.16
C LEU A 283 11.00 10.16 -0.74
N LEU A 284 11.08 9.19 0.18
CA LEU A 284 9.91 8.58 0.80
C LEU A 284 9.36 9.47 1.90
N VAL A 285 8.06 9.77 1.82
CA VAL A 285 7.30 10.50 2.83
C VAL A 285 6.26 9.56 3.43
N LYS A 286 6.33 9.34 4.75
CA LYS A 286 5.38 8.49 5.48
C LYS A 286 4.00 9.16 5.53
N PRO A 287 2.91 8.36 5.52
CA PRO A 287 1.55 8.88 5.61
C PRO A 287 1.19 9.53 6.96
N LEU A 288 1.79 9.01 8.03
CA LEU A 288 1.67 9.46 9.43
C LEU A 288 3.01 9.40 10.13
#